data_16301ca9d98cbed26804538b6d61ac4a
#
_entry.id   16301ca9d98cbed26804538b6d61ac4a
#
_cell.length_a   1.000
_cell.length_b   1.000
_cell.length_c   1.000
_cell.angle_alpha   90.00
_cell.angle_beta   90.00
_cell.angle_gamma   90.00
#
_symmetry.space_group_name_H-M   'P 1'
#
loop_
_entity.id
_entity.type
_entity.pdbx_description
1 polymer ?
#
loop_
_entity_poly.entity_id
_entity_poly.type
_entity_poly.pdbx_seq_one_letter_code
_entity_poly.pdbx_strand_id
1 'polypeptide(L)'
;MSALLFDKLRFFDTTLRDGEQTPGVTLNPEQKFEIASALADIGVHVVEAGSAAASEGELEAIRRITEAGLDIECCTYVRALEHDIDLAADAGADSVHLVVPVSDLHIREKLRKDREQIRTMALSAVEYAKDRGLIVELSGEDASRADQEFLSSLFQEGVNHGADRLCFCDTVGLLTPERTGEVIPPLLFAPLSIHCHNDLGFALANTVAALKAGASCAHVTVNGLGERAGNTPFEEVVMSLEVLYGVSTGIVTEQLYPLSTLVSRLTGIALPANKAIVGSMAFTHESGIHAHGVLRNAKTYEPVPPERVGRKRRIVLGKHSGSASVQASLQELGYQANSEQLAAIVKRIKVLGDEGKRITDTDLMTIADAVLQIECAPVLNLRQYTVVSGNRSIPTASV
;
A
#
# COMPACT_ATOMS: atom_id res chain seq x y z
N MET A 1 16.07 16.74 17.23
CA MET A 1 15.78 17.45 15.97
C MET A 1 14.66 16.78 15.15
N SER A 2 13.76 16.03 15.74
CA SER A 2 12.83 15.14 15.00
C SER A 2 11.34 15.47 15.11
N ALA A 3 10.82 16.05 16.18
CA ALA A 3 9.37 16.26 16.32
C ALA A 3 8.81 17.44 15.52
N LEU A 4 9.54 18.54 15.41
CA LEU A 4 9.07 19.77 14.74
C LEU A 4 8.95 19.68 13.21
N LEU A 5 9.60 18.72 12.56
CA LEU A 5 9.59 18.58 11.09
C LEU A 5 8.30 17.91 10.56
N PHE A 6 7.55 17.21 11.40
CA PHE A 6 6.40 16.41 10.99
C PHE A 6 5.08 16.86 11.65
N ASP A 7 5.05 18.03 12.32
CA ASP A 7 3.89 18.52 13.08
C ASP A 7 2.61 18.74 12.23
N LYS A 8 2.74 18.69 10.90
CA LYS A 8 1.62 18.88 9.95
C LYS A 8 1.58 17.78 8.89
N LEU A 9 2.12 16.59 9.21
CA LEU A 9 2.11 15.47 8.27
C LEU A 9 0.69 15.08 7.90
N ARG A 10 0.44 14.98 6.59
CA ARG A 10 -0.81 14.45 6.03
C ARG A 10 -0.51 13.27 5.10
N PHE A 11 -1.48 12.37 5.00
CA PHE A 11 -1.50 11.32 3.99
C PHE A 11 -2.63 11.60 3.01
N PHE A 12 -2.29 11.61 1.74
CA PHE A 12 -3.19 11.71 0.60
C PHE A 12 -3.18 10.36 -0.10
N ASP A 13 -4.26 9.59 0.04
CA ASP A 13 -4.35 8.28 -0.58
C ASP A 13 -4.96 8.38 -1.97
N THR A 14 -4.25 7.88 -2.96
CA THR A 14 -4.67 7.84 -4.36
C THR A 14 -4.96 6.41 -4.86
N THR A 15 -5.26 5.48 -3.96
CA THR A 15 -5.60 4.09 -4.31
C THR A 15 -6.78 4.01 -5.29
N LEU A 16 -7.79 4.88 -5.10
CA LEU A 16 -9.01 4.88 -5.90
C LEU A 16 -8.88 5.63 -7.23
N ARG A 17 -7.75 6.31 -7.47
CA ARG A 17 -7.46 6.97 -8.75
C ARG A 17 -6.24 6.37 -9.43
N ASP A 18 -5.01 6.63 -8.93
CA ASP A 18 -3.77 6.10 -9.50
C ASP A 18 -3.61 4.60 -9.24
N GLY A 19 -4.00 4.15 -8.05
CA GLY A 19 -4.02 2.73 -7.72
C GLY A 19 -4.94 1.92 -8.64
N GLU A 20 -6.09 2.47 -9.02
CA GLU A 20 -7.00 1.84 -10.00
C GLU A 20 -6.44 1.83 -11.42
N GLN A 21 -5.48 2.68 -11.74
CA GLN A 21 -4.78 2.65 -13.04
C GLN A 21 -3.80 1.47 -13.17
N THR A 22 -3.65 0.65 -12.12
CA THR A 22 -2.93 -0.63 -12.24
C THR A 22 -3.57 -1.50 -13.32
N PRO A 23 -2.82 -1.99 -14.32
CA PRO A 23 -3.38 -2.79 -15.40
C PRO A 23 -4.19 -3.98 -14.89
N GLY A 24 -5.45 -4.08 -15.31
CA GLY A 24 -6.38 -5.15 -14.93
C GLY A 24 -7.19 -4.86 -13.66
N VAL A 25 -7.00 -3.73 -12.99
CA VAL A 25 -7.86 -3.28 -11.89
C VAL A 25 -9.04 -2.49 -12.44
N THR A 26 -10.22 -2.76 -11.92
CA THR A 26 -11.44 -1.98 -12.16
C THR A 26 -12.31 -2.10 -10.92
N LEU A 27 -12.65 -0.99 -10.30
CA LEU A 27 -13.47 -0.93 -9.11
C LEU A 27 -14.85 -0.33 -9.45
N ASN A 28 -15.90 -0.95 -8.96
CA ASN A 28 -17.24 -0.35 -9.05
C ASN A 28 -17.47 0.67 -7.90
N PRO A 29 -18.53 1.51 -7.97
CA PRO A 29 -18.80 2.52 -6.96
C PRO A 29 -18.90 1.99 -5.53
N GLU A 30 -19.45 0.78 -5.33
CA GLU A 30 -19.55 0.13 -4.02
C GLU A 30 -18.18 -0.22 -3.46
N GLN A 31 -17.31 -0.81 -4.28
CA GLN A 31 -15.96 -1.18 -3.89
C GLN A 31 -15.10 0.05 -3.57
N LYS A 32 -15.24 1.14 -4.34
CA LYS A 32 -14.58 2.42 -4.05
C LYS A 32 -15.04 2.97 -2.70
N PHE A 33 -16.33 2.93 -2.44
CA PHE A 33 -16.90 3.36 -1.17
C PHE A 33 -16.38 2.50 0.01
N GLU A 34 -16.32 1.16 -0.14
CA GLU A 34 -15.79 0.25 0.90
C GLU A 34 -14.32 0.61 1.23
N ILE A 35 -13.50 0.89 0.23
CA ILE A 35 -12.10 1.29 0.44
C ILE A 35 -12.02 2.69 1.05
N ALA A 36 -12.79 3.68 0.57
CA ALA A 36 -12.80 5.04 1.11
C ALA A 36 -13.20 5.06 2.59
N SER A 37 -14.21 4.26 2.97
CA SER A 37 -14.63 4.10 4.37
C SER A 37 -13.51 3.54 5.24
N ALA A 38 -12.81 2.50 4.76
CA ALA A 38 -11.68 1.92 5.49
C ALA A 38 -10.49 2.88 5.60
N LEU A 39 -10.25 3.75 4.59
CA LEU A 39 -9.25 4.81 4.63
C LEU A 39 -9.60 5.90 5.64
N ALA A 40 -10.87 6.28 5.75
CA ALA A 40 -11.35 7.22 6.78
C ALA A 40 -11.18 6.62 8.18
N ASP A 41 -11.61 5.37 8.38
CA ASP A 41 -11.53 4.67 9.68
C ASP A 41 -10.09 4.51 10.18
N ILE A 42 -9.12 4.34 9.29
CA ILE A 42 -7.70 4.22 9.66
C ILE A 42 -7.05 5.57 9.96
N GLY A 43 -7.68 6.69 9.58
CA GLY A 43 -7.20 8.05 9.84
C GLY A 43 -6.42 8.68 8.69
N VAL A 44 -6.66 8.27 7.44
CA VAL A 44 -6.13 8.96 6.25
C VAL A 44 -6.79 10.33 6.12
N HIS A 45 -6.03 11.34 5.73
CA HIS A 45 -6.50 12.74 5.73
C HIS A 45 -7.25 13.12 4.46
N VAL A 46 -6.82 12.59 3.30
CA VAL A 46 -7.40 12.89 1.98
C VAL A 46 -7.50 11.60 1.17
N VAL A 47 -8.64 11.35 0.57
CA VAL A 47 -8.83 10.30 -0.44
C VAL A 47 -9.05 10.91 -1.81
N GLU A 48 -8.22 10.54 -2.79
CA GLU A 48 -8.48 10.85 -4.20
C GLU A 48 -9.43 9.81 -4.77
N ALA A 49 -10.72 10.15 -4.76
CA ALA A 49 -11.81 9.21 -5.01
C ALA A 49 -11.91 8.74 -6.48
N GLY A 50 -11.24 9.44 -7.40
CA GLY A 50 -11.24 9.15 -8.83
C GLY A 50 -11.11 10.39 -9.70
N SER A 51 -11.57 10.31 -10.95
CA SER A 51 -11.68 11.44 -11.88
C SER A 51 -13.12 11.55 -12.38
N ALA A 52 -13.85 12.57 -11.95
CA ALA A 52 -15.27 12.77 -12.29
C ALA A 52 -15.53 12.81 -13.81
N ALA A 53 -14.55 13.28 -14.59
CA ALA A 53 -14.64 13.38 -16.05
C ALA A 53 -14.32 12.09 -16.80
N ALA A 54 -13.90 11.01 -16.10
CA ALA A 54 -13.49 9.77 -16.76
C ALA A 54 -14.70 8.92 -17.21
N SER A 55 -15.74 8.79 -16.37
CA SER A 55 -16.96 8.03 -16.67
C SER A 55 -18.10 8.37 -15.72
N GLU A 56 -19.33 7.95 -16.06
CA GLU A 56 -20.49 8.07 -15.17
C GLU A 56 -20.31 7.28 -13.86
N GLY A 57 -19.66 6.11 -13.93
CA GLY A 57 -19.37 5.30 -12.75
C GLY A 57 -18.37 5.97 -11.80
N GLU A 58 -17.38 6.68 -12.33
CA GLU A 58 -16.47 7.50 -11.53
C GLU A 58 -17.21 8.64 -10.83
N LEU A 59 -18.04 9.36 -11.56
CA LEU A 59 -18.84 10.43 -10.99
C LEU A 59 -19.79 9.94 -9.89
N GLU A 60 -20.43 8.79 -10.08
CA GLU A 60 -21.29 8.16 -9.08
C GLU A 60 -20.50 7.73 -7.84
N ALA A 61 -19.31 7.14 -8.02
CA ALA A 61 -18.45 6.74 -6.91
C ALA A 61 -18.03 7.94 -6.06
N ILE A 62 -17.64 9.05 -6.69
CA ILE A 62 -17.27 10.29 -6.00
C ILE A 62 -18.46 10.84 -5.22
N ARG A 63 -19.65 10.97 -5.85
CA ARG A 63 -20.87 11.41 -5.17
C ARG A 63 -21.20 10.56 -3.94
N ARG A 64 -21.12 9.25 -4.08
CA ARG A 64 -21.39 8.32 -2.99
C ARG A 64 -20.44 8.52 -1.80
N ILE A 65 -19.17 8.78 -2.06
CA ILE A 65 -18.16 9.04 -1.02
C ILE A 65 -18.42 10.38 -0.34
N THR A 66 -18.70 11.44 -1.11
CA THR A 66 -18.97 12.79 -0.59
C THR A 66 -20.26 12.86 0.22
N GLU A 67 -21.33 12.20 -0.24
CA GLU A 67 -22.63 12.18 0.44
C GLU A 67 -22.62 11.34 1.73
N ALA A 68 -21.67 10.44 1.90
CA ALA A 68 -21.58 9.56 3.06
C ALA A 68 -21.14 10.28 4.35
N GLY A 69 -20.56 11.48 4.24
CA GLY A 69 -20.09 12.24 5.40
C GLY A 69 -18.98 11.57 6.19
N LEU A 70 -18.07 10.87 5.49
CA LEU A 70 -16.89 10.27 6.09
C LEU A 70 -15.96 11.35 6.66
N ASP A 71 -15.27 11.05 7.76
CA ASP A 71 -14.27 11.95 8.35
C ASP A 71 -12.94 11.90 7.55
N ILE A 72 -13.01 12.32 6.29
CA ILE A 72 -11.90 12.37 5.35
C ILE A 72 -12.18 13.43 4.28
N GLU A 73 -11.17 14.19 3.86
CA GLU A 73 -11.29 15.12 2.74
C GLU A 73 -11.42 14.32 1.43
N CYS A 74 -12.52 14.53 0.69
CA CYS A 74 -12.72 13.91 -0.61
C CYS A 74 -12.14 14.77 -1.72
N CYS A 75 -11.07 14.31 -2.36
CA CYS A 75 -10.42 14.93 -3.50
C CYS A 75 -10.76 14.22 -4.80
N THR A 76 -10.78 14.93 -5.91
CA THR A 76 -10.87 14.34 -7.24
C THR A 76 -9.80 14.89 -8.19
N TYR A 77 -9.26 14.01 -9.03
CA TYR A 77 -8.31 14.38 -10.08
C TYR A 77 -9.02 15.21 -11.16
N VAL A 78 -8.41 16.34 -11.55
CA VAL A 78 -8.89 17.17 -12.66
C VAL A 78 -7.73 17.60 -13.56
N ARG A 79 -8.01 17.69 -14.87
CA ARG A 79 -7.17 18.42 -15.80
C ARG A 79 -7.45 19.93 -15.68
N ALA A 80 -6.58 20.76 -16.21
CA ALA A 80 -6.79 22.21 -16.26
C ALA A 80 -7.88 22.56 -17.31
N LEU A 81 -9.11 22.11 -17.08
CA LEU A 81 -10.31 22.29 -17.88
C LEU A 81 -11.49 22.61 -16.98
N GLU A 82 -12.23 23.68 -17.28
CA GLU A 82 -13.42 24.11 -16.53
C GLU A 82 -14.44 22.96 -16.35
N HIS A 83 -14.68 22.21 -17.41
CA HIS A 83 -15.62 21.08 -17.38
C HIS A 83 -15.24 20.00 -16.33
N ASP A 84 -13.95 19.67 -16.18
CA ASP A 84 -13.51 18.69 -15.19
C ASP A 84 -13.71 19.24 -13.76
N ILE A 85 -13.47 20.55 -13.58
CA ILE A 85 -13.65 21.25 -12.31
C ILE A 85 -15.13 21.37 -11.95
N ASP A 86 -16.01 21.66 -12.93
CA ASP A 86 -17.46 21.68 -12.73
C ASP A 86 -17.98 20.32 -12.26
N LEU A 87 -17.57 19.24 -12.92
CA LEU A 87 -17.97 17.89 -12.51
C LEU A 87 -17.50 17.55 -11.10
N ALA A 88 -16.31 18.00 -10.71
CA ALA A 88 -15.78 17.82 -9.36
C ALA A 88 -16.64 18.55 -8.32
N ALA A 89 -16.95 19.83 -8.57
CA ALA A 89 -17.79 20.65 -7.70
C ALA A 89 -19.24 20.09 -7.61
N ASP A 90 -19.82 19.71 -8.74
CA ASP A 90 -21.17 19.14 -8.83
C ASP A 90 -21.26 17.74 -8.17
N ALA A 91 -20.14 17.05 -8.04
CA ALA A 91 -20.05 15.80 -7.28
C ALA A 91 -19.89 16.02 -5.77
N GLY A 92 -19.75 17.26 -5.32
CA GLY A 92 -19.58 17.59 -3.91
C GLY A 92 -18.17 17.35 -3.37
N ALA A 93 -17.15 17.32 -4.22
CA ALA A 93 -15.76 17.16 -3.77
C ALA A 93 -15.32 18.34 -2.91
N ASP A 94 -14.54 18.10 -1.86
CA ASP A 94 -13.95 19.13 -1.00
C ASP A 94 -12.77 19.83 -1.70
N SER A 95 -12.01 19.05 -2.47
CA SER A 95 -10.79 19.53 -3.12
C SER A 95 -10.60 18.91 -4.50
N VAL A 96 -9.75 19.57 -5.28
CA VAL A 96 -9.29 19.09 -6.58
C VAL A 96 -7.76 18.94 -6.61
N HIS A 97 -7.31 17.83 -7.17
CA HIS A 97 -5.93 17.57 -7.56
C HIS A 97 -5.78 18.00 -9.04
N LEU A 98 -5.39 19.26 -9.23
CA LEU A 98 -5.25 19.90 -10.54
C LEU A 98 -3.86 19.59 -11.09
N VAL A 99 -3.79 18.77 -12.12
CA VAL A 99 -2.52 18.26 -12.66
C VAL A 99 -2.20 18.90 -14.01
N VAL A 100 -0.98 19.48 -14.11
CA VAL A 100 -0.45 20.01 -15.35
C VAL A 100 0.97 19.48 -15.60
N PRO A 101 1.34 19.13 -16.85
CA PRO A 101 2.70 18.73 -17.18
C PRO A 101 3.66 19.92 -17.06
N VAL A 102 4.83 19.68 -16.46
CA VAL A 102 5.83 20.73 -16.24
C VAL A 102 7.19 20.45 -16.92
N SER A 103 7.42 19.22 -17.39
CA SER A 103 8.59 18.94 -18.21
C SER A 103 8.38 19.32 -19.67
N ASP A 104 9.41 19.84 -20.34
CA ASP A 104 9.35 20.15 -21.78
C ASP A 104 8.97 18.94 -22.63
N LEU A 105 9.33 17.73 -22.17
CA LEU A 105 8.97 16.49 -22.84
C LEU A 105 7.45 16.30 -22.84
N HIS A 106 6.82 16.32 -21.66
CA HIS A 106 5.36 16.13 -21.56
C HIS A 106 4.59 17.29 -22.18
N ILE A 107 5.05 18.53 -22.01
CA ILE A 107 4.44 19.73 -22.59
C ILE A 107 4.33 19.59 -24.11
N ARG A 108 5.41 19.20 -24.79
CA ARG A 108 5.44 19.08 -26.27
C ARG A 108 4.74 17.81 -26.78
N GLU A 109 5.09 16.65 -26.21
CA GLU A 109 4.65 15.37 -26.78
C GLU A 109 3.20 15.03 -26.38
N LYS A 110 2.79 15.38 -25.15
CA LYS A 110 1.46 15.06 -24.62
C LYS A 110 0.42 16.11 -24.99
N LEU A 111 0.73 17.41 -24.82
CA LEU A 111 -0.23 18.50 -25.04
C LEU A 111 0.05 19.34 -26.29
N ARG A 112 1.23 19.21 -26.92
CA ARG A 112 1.64 20.01 -28.09
C ARG A 112 1.56 21.51 -27.83
N LYS A 113 2.02 21.93 -26.65
CA LYS A 113 2.00 23.30 -26.13
C LYS A 113 3.40 23.78 -25.80
N ASP A 114 3.51 25.02 -25.41
CA ASP A 114 4.70 25.63 -24.79
C ASP A 114 4.47 25.91 -23.29
N ARG A 115 5.53 26.33 -22.59
CA ARG A 115 5.52 26.60 -21.15
C ARG A 115 4.53 27.72 -20.77
N GLU A 116 4.41 28.77 -21.60
CA GLU A 116 3.52 29.91 -21.34
C GLU A 116 2.04 29.51 -21.49
N GLN A 117 1.74 28.65 -22.44
CA GLN A 117 0.39 28.10 -22.59
C GLN A 117 0.02 27.22 -21.39
N ILE A 118 0.96 26.42 -20.87
CA ILE A 118 0.74 25.61 -19.66
C ILE A 118 0.55 26.52 -18.45
N ARG A 119 1.38 27.55 -18.29
CA ARG A 119 1.25 28.56 -17.22
C ARG A 119 -0.14 29.16 -17.22
N THR A 120 -0.55 29.72 -18.35
CA THR A 120 -1.88 30.34 -18.51
C THR A 120 -3.00 29.38 -18.15
N MET A 121 -2.97 28.14 -18.68
CA MET A 121 -3.97 27.11 -18.38
C MET A 121 -4.03 26.77 -16.90
N ALA A 122 -2.86 26.57 -16.28
CA ALA A 122 -2.80 26.21 -14.86
C ALA A 122 -3.37 27.31 -13.97
N LEU A 123 -2.93 28.56 -14.18
CA LEU A 123 -3.35 29.68 -13.34
C LEU A 123 -4.86 29.98 -13.50
N SER A 124 -5.37 29.99 -14.74
CA SER A 124 -6.82 30.15 -14.98
C SER A 124 -7.64 29.04 -14.35
N ALA A 125 -7.15 27.79 -14.40
CA ALA A 125 -7.87 26.66 -13.79
C ALA A 125 -7.83 26.71 -12.25
N VAL A 126 -6.74 27.21 -11.66
CA VAL A 126 -6.66 27.45 -10.21
C VAL A 126 -7.71 28.48 -9.79
N GLU A 127 -7.75 29.65 -10.45
CA GLU A 127 -8.73 30.70 -10.16
C GLU A 127 -10.18 30.17 -10.32
N TYR A 128 -10.44 29.48 -11.43
CA TYR A 128 -11.76 28.91 -11.69
C TYR A 128 -12.19 27.90 -10.60
N ALA A 129 -11.30 27.01 -10.17
CA ALA A 129 -11.60 26.08 -9.09
C ALA A 129 -11.83 26.79 -7.75
N LYS A 130 -11.09 27.87 -7.47
CA LYS A 130 -11.32 28.71 -6.28
C LYS A 130 -12.68 29.41 -6.34
N ASP A 131 -13.09 29.92 -7.50
CA ASP A 131 -14.41 30.52 -7.70
C ASP A 131 -15.55 29.50 -7.50
N ARG A 132 -15.29 28.21 -7.71
CA ARG A 132 -16.23 27.11 -7.39
C ARG A 132 -16.21 26.70 -5.91
N GLY A 133 -15.37 27.33 -5.08
CA GLY A 133 -15.28 27.09 -3.64
C GLY A 133 -14.41 25.89 -3.25
N LEU A 134 -13.66 25.30 -4.19
CA LEU A 134 -12.86 24.12 -3.95
C LEU A 134 -11.49 24.46 -3.30
N ILE A 135 -10.97 23.53 -2.52
CA ILE A 135 -9.55 23.51 -2.15
C ILE A 135 -8.77 23.03 -3.37
N VAL A 136 -7.67 23.70 -3.71
CA VAL A 136 -6.88 23.40 -4.91
C VAL A 136 -5.50 22.94 -4.55
N GLU A 137 -5.15 21.72 -4.97
CA GLU A 137 -3.78 21.22 -5.00
C GLU A 137 -3.24 21.28 -6.43
N LEU A 138 -2.31 22.22 -6.69
CA LEU A 138 -1.66 22.37 -7.99
C LEU A 138 -0.46 21.42 -8.09
N SER A 139 -0.53 20.49 -9.03
CA SER A 139 0.48 19.44 -9.22
C SER A 139 1.27 19.60 -10.51
N GLY A 140 2.59 19.54 -10.37
CA GLY A 140 3.52 19.49 -11.50
C GLY A 140 3.78 18.03 -11.92
N GLU A 141 3.13 17.58 -13.01
CA GLU A 141 3.41 16.26 -13.58
C GLU A 141 4.80 16.25 -14.23
N ASP A 142 5.58 15.19 -13.94
CA ASP A 142 6.94 15.01 -14.46
C ASP A 142 7.94 16.08 -13.96
N ALA A 143 7.77 16.49 -12.71
CA ALA A 143 8.55 17.53 -12.07
C ALA A 143 10.04 17.17 -11.90
N SER A 144 10.34 15.86 -11.79
CA SER A 144 11.74 15.37 -11.71
C SER A 144 12.57 15.67 -12.96
N ARG A 145 11.92 15.86 -14.13
CA ARG A 145 12.55 16.22 -15.41
C ARG A 145 12.26 17.65 -15.85
N ALA A 146 11.54 18.42 -15.03
CA ALA A 146 11.20 19.80 -15.33
C ALA A 146 12.42 20.74 -15.21
N ASP A 147 12.35 21.84 -15.92
CA ASP A 147 13.19 23.01 -15.64
C ASP A 147 12.79 23.57 -14.28
N GLN A 148 13.75 23.67 -13.37
CA GLN A 148 13.47 24.01 -11.97
C GLN A 148 13.06 25.48 -11.79
N GLU A 149 13.53 26.40 -12.66
CA GLU A 149 13.13 27.81 -12.63
C GLU A 149 11.67 27.94 -13.08
N PHE A 150 11.29 27.24 -14.15
CA PHE A 150 9.91 27.20 -14.62
C PHE A 150 8.96 26.61 -13.58
N LEU A 151 9.31 25.46 -12.99
CA LEU A 151 8.51 24.82 -11.95
C LEU A 151 8.32 25.72 -10.73
N SER A 152 9.41 26.31 -10.24
CA SER A 152 9.39 27.21 -9.08
C SER A 152 8.51 28.44 -9.33
N SER A 153 8.68 29.08 -10.51
CA SER A 153 7.87 30.23 -10.91
C SER A 153 6.38 29.87 -11.02
N LEU A 154 6.05 28.74 -11.67
CA LEU A 154 4.66 28.29 -11.81
C LEU A 154 4.02 27.99 -10.45
N PHE A 155 4.72 27.34 -9.53
CA PHE A 155 4.21 27.06 -8.20
C PHE A 155 3.98 28.33 -7.38
N GLN A 156 4.93 29.26 -7.40
CA GLN A 156 4.77 30.52 -6.70
C GLN A 156 3.58 31.34 -7.25
N GLU A 157 3.45 31.41 -8.58
CA GLU A 157 2.32 32.07 -9.22
C GLU A 157 0.99 31.34 -8.92
N GLY A 158 0.99 29.99 -8.93
CA GLY A 158 -0.18 29.21 -8.56
C GLY A 158 -0.69 29.55 -7.16
N VAL A 159 0.20 29.69 -6.19
CA VAL A 159 -0.15 30.13 -4.82
C VAL A 159 -0.71 31.55 -4.84
N ASN A 160 -0.13 32.47 -5.61
CA ASN A 160 -0.64 33.84 -5.74
C ASN A 160 -2.04 33.89 -6.38
N HIS A 161 -2.38 32.92 -7.23
CA HIS A 161 -3.70 32.76 -7.85
C HIS A 161 -4.68 31.91 -7.02
N GLY A 162 -4.27 31.45 -5.81
CA GLY A 162 -5.16 30.83 -4.85
C GLY A 162 -4.98 29.31 -4.66
N ALA A 163 -3.96 28.68 -5.22
CA ALA A 163 -3.66 27.29 -4.89
C ALA A 163 -3.36 27.14 -3.40
N ASP A 164 -4.07 26.25 -2.73
CA ASP A 164 -3.94 26.00 -1.29
C ASP A 164 -2.77 25.08 -0.96
N ARG A 165 -2.45 24.17 -1.88
CA ARG A 165 -1.39 23.17 -1.79
C ARG A 165 -0.69 23.01 -3.13
N LEU A 166 0.53 22.50 -3.07
CA LEU A 166 1.34 22.17 -4.24
C LEU A 166 1.70 20.67 -4.19
N CYS A 167 1.94 20.06 -5.35
CA CYS A 167 2.45 18.68 -5.38
C CYS A 167 3.57 18.51 -6.40
N PHE A 168 4.68 17.98 -5.94
CA PHE A 168 5.80 17.58 -6.79
C PHE A 168 5.63 16.11 -7.20
N CYS A 169 5.49 15.82 -8.50
CA CYS A 169 5.30 14.47 -9.00
C CYS A 169 6.57 13.92 -9.65
N ASP A 170 7.17 12.90 -9.05
CA ASP A 170 8.20 12.06 -9.67
C ASP A 170 7.51 10.97 -10.51
N THR A 171 6.93 11.39 -11.61
CA THR A 171 5.98 10.62 -12.45
C THR A 171 6.58 9.33 -13.01
N VAL A 172 7.88 9.26 -13.21
CA VAL A 172 8.58 8.10 -13.78
C VAL A 172 9.68 7.55 -12.88
N GLY A 173 9.65 7.91 -11.58
CA GLY A 173 10.53 7.35 -10.56
C GLY A 173 12.02 7.58 -10.79
N LEU A 174 12.41 8.80 -11.18
CA LEU A 174 13.81 9.15 -11.50
C LEU A 174 14.58 9.86 -10.38
N LEU A 175 13.91 10.19 -9.27
CA LEU A 175 14.61 10.80 -8.15
C LEU A 175 15.43 9.78 -7.36
N THR A 176 16.49 10.29 -6.72
CA THR A 176 17.16 9.65 -5.58
C THR A 176 16.85 10.43 -4.31
N PRO A 177 17.01 9.84 -3.11
CA PRO A 177 16.79 10.55 -1.85
C PRO A 177 17.62 11.82 -1.71
N GLU A 178 18.86 11.82 -2.20
CA GLU A 178 19.75 12.98 -2.19
C GLU A 178 19.18 14.11 -3.06
N ARG A 179 18.80 13.76 -4.31
CA ARG A 179 18.23 14.73 -5.24
C ARG A 179 16.89 15.27 -4.72
N THR A 180 16.09 14.44 -4.10
CA THR A 180 14.83 14.86 -3.45
C THR A 180 15.10 15.91 -2.38
N GLY A 181 16.11 15.69 -1.53
CA GLY A 181 16.52 16.65 -0.50
C GLY A 181 16.97 18.01 -1.05
N GLU A 182 17.43 18.07 -2.30
CA GLU A 182 17.85 19.31 -2.97
C GLU A 182 16.69 20.06 -3.64
N VAL A 183 15.78 19.33 -4.31
CA VAL A 183 14.73 19.95 -5.15
C VAL A 183 13.50 20.38 -4.37
N ILE A 184 13.22 19.80 -3.21
CA ILE A 184 12.03 20.11 -2.42
C ILE A 184 12.12 21.48 -1.71
N PRO A 185 13.21 21.84 -0.99
CA PRO A 185 13.23 23.07 -0.20
C PRO A 185 12.96 24.37 -0.99
N PRO A 186 13.42 24.54 -2.26
CA PRO A 186 13.11 25.72 -3.05
C PRO A 186 11.65 25.89 -3.46
N LEU A 187 10.79 24.88 -3.24
CA LEU A 187 9.40 24.85 -3.69
C LEU A 187 8.38 25.02 -2.56
N LEU A 188 8.83 25.29 -1.34
CA LEU A 188 7.97 25.37 -0.14
C LEU A 188 7.23 26.73 -0.04
N PHE A 189 6.55 27.15 -1.11
CA PHE A 189 5.73 28.39 -1.13
C PHE A 189 4.39 28.21 -0.41
N ALA A 190 3.88 26.99 -0.33
CA ALA A 190 2.69 26.55 0.38
C ALA A 190 2.91 25.12 0.92
N PRO A 191 1.95 24.50 1.64
CA PRO A 191 2.05 23.08 1.96
C PRO A 191 2.35 22.28 0.70
N LEU A 192 3.45 21.50 0.71
CA LEU A 192 3.93 20.75 -0.45
C LEU A 192 3.72 19.26 -0.23
N SER A 193 3.07 18.63 -1.18
CA SER A 193 2.92 17.17 -1.31
C SER A 193 4.03 16.58 -2.16
N ILE A 194 4.33 15.32 -1.93
CA ILE A 194 5.24 14.52 -2.75
C ILE A 194 4.51 13.29 -3.29
N HIS A 195 4.55 13.08 -4.59
CA HIS A 195 3.98 11.92 -5.28
C HIS A 195 5.09 11.20 -6.05
N CYS A 196 5.42 9.97 -5.65
CA CYS A 196 6.52 9.21 -6.24
C CYS A 196 6.06 7.87 -6.81
N HIS A 197 6.40 7.60 -8.09
CA HIS A 197 6.32 6.28 -8.67
C HIS A 197 7.56 5.43 -8.34
N ASN A 198 7.41 4.11 -8.43
CA ASN A 198 8.36 3.13 -7.90
C ASN A 198 9.16 2.39 -8.97
N ASP A 199 9.30 2.96 -10.17
CA ASP A 199 9.91 2.31 -11.33
C ASP A 199 11.33 1.76 -11.07
N LEU A 200 12.10 2.45 -10.24
CA LEU A 200 13.44 2.04 -9.83
C LEU A 200 13.52 1.60 -8.35
N GLY A 201 12.39 1.45 -7.66
CA GLY A 201 12.33 0.99 -6.28
C GLY A 201 12.63 2.06 -5.21
N PHE A 202 12.62 3.35 -5.56
CA PHE A 202 12.99 4.44 -4.65
C PHE A 202 11.80 5.24 -4.11
N ALA A 203 10.56 4.90 -4.47
CA ALA A 203 9.39 5.71 -4.10
C ALA A 203 9.29 5.96 -2.57
N LEU A 204 9.39 4.91 -1.75
CA LEU A 204 9.40 5.04 -0.29
C LEU A 204 10.52 5.95 0.20
N ALA A 205 11.75 5.71 -0.26
CA ALA A 205 12.92 6.46 0.19
C ALA A 205 12.85 7.94 -0.21
N ASN A 206 12.38 8.22 -1.43
CA ASN A 206 12.19 9.58 -1.94
C ASN A 206 11.07 10.30 -1.18
N THR A 207 9.94 9.64 -0.90
CA THR A 207 8.84 10.21 -0.10
C THR A 207 9.34 10.59 1.30
N VAL A 208 10.06 9.71 1.98
CA VAL A 208 10.63 10.01 3.30
C VAL A 208 11.65 11.14 3.22
N ALA A 209 12.49 11.18 2.17
CA ALA A 209 13.47 12.27 1.97
C ALA A 209 12.77 13.61 1.74
N ALA A 210 11.68 13.65 0.96
CA ALA A 210 10.89 14.85 0.73
C ALA A 210 10.24 15.39 2.02
N LEU A 211 9.65 14.51 2.82
CA LEU A 211 9.08 14.87 4.12
C LEU A 211 10.15 15.44 5.06
N LYS A 212 11.36 14.87 5.07
CA LYS A 212 12.50 15.41 5.82
C LYS A 212 12.99 16.75 5.29
N ALA A 213 12.81 16.99 3.99
CA ALA A 213 13.21 18.25 3.33
C ALA A 213 12.15 19.36 3.47
N GLY A 214 11.00 19.09 4.10
CA GLY A 214 9.97 20.08 4.41
C GLY A 214 8.62 19.85 3.71
N ALA A 215 8.48 18.84 2.86
CA ALA A 215 7.16 18.44 2.36
C ALA A 215 6.27 18.04 3.55
N SER A 216 4.98 18.34 3.47
CA SER A 216 4.03 18.13 4.57
C SER A 216 2.97 17.07 4.27
N CYS A 217 2.92 16.56 3.04
CA CYS A 217 1.95 15.55 2.62
C CYS A 217 2.63 14.48 1.76
N ALA A 218 2.31 13.22 2.04
CA ALA A 218 2.72 12.08 1.24
C ALA A 218 1.54 11.57 0.41
N HIS A 219 1.66 11.56 -0.91
CA HIS A 219 0.78 10.81 -1.78
C HIS A 219 1.18 9.33 -1.74
N VAL A 220 0.22 8.49 -1.45
CA VAL A 220 0.44 7.08 -1.22
C VAL A 220 -0.66 6.24 -1.86
N THR A 221 -0.40 4.96 -2.04
CA THR A 221 -1.43 3.98 -2.35
C THR A 221 -1.32 2.78 -1.43
N VAL A 222 -2.43 2.21 -1.07
CA VAL A 222 -2.44 0.94 -0.33
C VAL A 222 -1.74 -0.12 -1.17
N ASN A 223 -0.82 -0.85 -0.57
CA ASN A 223 0.00 -1.88 -1.22
C ASN A 223 0.97 -1.37 -2.29
N GLY A 224 1.06 -0.05 -2.50
CA GLY A 224 1.86 0.53 -3.56
C GLY A 224 1.28 0.33 -4.96
N LEU A 225 -0.04 0.17 -5.08
CA LEU A 225 -0.72 0.04 -6.38
C LEU A 225 -0.51 1.28 -7.26
N GLY A 226 -0.60 1.13 -8.58
CA GLY A 226 -0.50 2.21 -9.55
C GLY A 226 0.06 1.76 -10.89
N GLU A 227 0.20 2.72 -11.78
CA GLU A 227 0.79 2.50 -13.09
C GLU A 227 2.19 1.88 -12.99
N ARG A 228 2.53 0.99 -13.93
CA ARG A 228 3.84 0.35 -14.12
C ARG A 228 4.32 -0.42 -12.87
N ALA A 229 5.25 0.15 -12.08
CA ALA A 229 5.77 -0.45 -10.85
C ALA A 229 5.06 0.06 -9.58
N GLY A 230 4.01 0.89 -9.76
CA GLY A 230 3.19 1.42 -8.69
C GLY A 230 3.73 2.69 -8.05
N ASN A 231 3.14 3.04 -6.91
CA ASN A 231 3.38 4.24 -6.14
C ASN A 231 4.09 3.95 -4.81
N THR A 232 4.28 4.98 -4.03
CA THR A 232 4.75 4.87 -2.64
C THR A 232 3.73 4.07 -1.80
N PRO A 233 4.13 2.95 -1.18
CA PRO A 233 3.21 2.13 -0.39
C PRO A 233 2.84 2.80 0.94
N PHE A 234 1.54 2.96 1.20
CA PHE A 234 1.01 3.60 2.41
C PHE A 234 1.53 2.97 3.70
N GLU A 235 1.38 1.65 3.83
CA GLU A 235 1.77 0.89 5.01
C GLU A 235 3.27 0.98 5.32
N GLU A 236 4.08 1.10 4.28
CA GLU A 236 5.54 1.17 4.43
C GLU A 236 5.99 2.58 4.86
N VAL A 237 5.36 3.65 4.33
CA VAL A 237 5.64 5.03 4.76
C VAL A 237 5.26 5.22 6.21
N VAL A 238 4.03 4.83 6.59
CA VAL A 238 3.53 4.95 7.97
C VAL A 238 4.49 4.27 8.94
N MET A 239 4.79 3.00 8.71
CA MET A 239 5.66 2.25 9.62
C MET A 239 7.09 2.74 9.62
N SER A 240 7.62 3.21 8.48
CA SER A 240 8.96 3.81 8.42
C SER A 240 9.04 5.07 9.27
N LEU A 241 8.05 5.96 9.17
CA LEU A 241 8.03 7.21 9.95
C LEU A 241 7.91 6.94 11.46
N GLU A 242 7.04 6.01 11.86
CA GLU A 242 6.84 5.70 13.28
C GLU A 242 8.04 4.96 13.89
N VAL A 243 8.60 3.97 13.18
CA VAL A 243 9.63 3.11 13.75
C VAL A 243 11.02 3.71 13.65
N LEU A 244 11.37 4.29 12.50
CA LEU A 244 12.72 4.79 12.25
C LEU A 244 12.91 6.24 12.71
N TYR A 245 11.84 7.04 12.67
CA TYR A 245 11.91 8.47 13.00
C TYR A 245 11.16 8.86 14.25
N GLY A 246 10.37 7.94 14.85
CA GLY A 246 9.60 8.19 16.09
C GLY A 246 8.48 9.20 15.90
N VAL A 247 7.97 9.34 14.69
CA VAL A 247 6.87 10.25 14.33
C VAL A 247 5.54 9.62 14.71
N SER A 248 4.66 10.36 15.36
CA SER A 248 3.25 9.93 15.50
C SER A 248 2.50 10.32 14.22
N THR A 249 2.09 9.34 13.45
CA THR A 249 1.41 9.58 12.17
C THR A 249 -0.08 9.86 12.31
N GLY A 250 -0.68 9.54 13.46
CA GLY A 250 -2.13 9.59 13.67
C GLY A 250 -2.89 8.41 13.05
N ILE A 251 -2.20 7.53 12.33
CA ILE A 251 -2.79 6.36 11.68
C ILE A 251 -3.00 5.22 12.69
N VAL A 252 -4.15 4.56 12.62
CA VAL A 252 -4.47 3.36 13.40
C VAL A 252 -3.74 2.16 12.77
N THR A 253 -2.48 1.97 13.16
CA THR A 253 -1.56 1.04 12.48
C THR A 253 -2.02 -0.41 12.51
N GLU A 254 -2.81 -0.82 13.51
CA GLU A 254 -3.42 -2.15 13.63
C GLU A 254 -4.38 -2.47 12.45
N GLN A 255 -4.87 -1.44 11.76
CA GLN A 255 -5.74 -1.59 10.59
C GLN A 255 -4.97 -1.69 9.26
N LEU A 256 -3.64 -1.54 9.25
CA LEU A 256 -2.84 -1.60 8.01
C LEU A 256 -2.98 -2.94 7.28
N TYR A 257 -2.87 -4.06 7.98
CA TYR A 257 -3.03 -5.38 7.35
C TYR A 257 -4.48 -5.68 6.91
N PRO A 258 -5.52 -5.41 7.71
CA PRO A 258 -6.91 -5.48 7.25
C PRO A 258 -7.17 -4.65 5.99
N LEU A 259 -6.76 -3.38 5.95
CA LEU A 259 -6.91 -2.51 4.78
C LEU A 259 -6.15 -3.06 3.56
N SER A 260 -4.90 -3.47 3.74
CA SER A 260 -4.09 -4.08 2.69
C SER A 260 -4.77 -5.32 2.08
N THR A 261 -5.35 -6.17 2.94
CA THR A 261 -6.07 -7.37 2.51
C THR A 261 -7.38 -7.04 1.80
N LEU A 262 -8.12 -6.05 2.28
CA LEU A 262 -9.34 -5.55 1.65
C LEU A 262 -9.04 -5.09 0.21
N VAL A 263 -8.07 -4.21 0.04
CA VAL A 263 -7.68 -3.66 -1.27
C VAL A 263 -7.19 -4.78 -2.19
N SER A 264 -6.34 -5.70 -1.69
CA SER A 264 -5.88 -6.85 -2.49
C SER A 264 -7.05 -7.73 -2.97
N ARG A 265 -8.06 -7.95 -2.12
CA ARG A 265 -9.27 -8.72 -2.46
C ARG A 265 -10.12 -8.03 -3.51
N LEU A 266 -10.36 -6.71 -3.36
CA LEU A 266 -11.26 -5.96 -4.24
C LEU A 266 -10.62 -5.68 -5.60
N THR A 267 -9.31 -5.44 -5.64
CA THR A 267 -8.57 -5.20 -6.90
C THR A 267 -8.17 -6.48 -7.62
N GLY A 268 -8.17 -7.62 -6.92
CA GLY A 268 -7.65 -8.89 -7.46
C GLY A 268 -6.13 -8.97 -7.55
N ILE A 269 -5.41 -7.93 -7.14
CA ILE A 269 -3.94 -7.90 -7.14
C ILE A 269 -3.41 -8.61 -5.89
N ALA A 270 -2.78 -9.76 -6.08
CA ALA A 270 -2.22 -10.53 -4.98
C ALA A 270 -1.00 -9.84 -4.35
N LEU A 271 -0.96 -9.83 -3.01
CA LEU A 271 0.20 -9.32 -2.29
C LEU A 271 1.39 -10.25 -2.46
N PRO A 272 2.59 -9.74 -2.81
CA PRO A 272 3.82 -10.52 -2.74
C PRO A 272 4.02 -11.06 -1.32
N ALA A 273 4.34 -12.34 -1.20
CA ALA A 273 4.48 -12.98 0.12
C ALA A 273 5.54 -12.30 1.00
N ASN A 274 6.59 -11.76 0.40
CA ASN A 274 7.69 -11.06 1.05
C ASN A 274 7.53 -9.53 1.11
N LYS A 275 6.34 -8.98 0.75
CA LYS A 275 6.11 -7.54 0.86
C LYS A 275 6.31 -7.07 2.29
N ALA A 276 7.01 -5.95 2.45
CA ALA A 276 7.24 -5.37 3.77
C ALA A 276 5.92 -5.11 4.50
N ILE A 277 5.91 -5.22 5.81
CA ILE A 277 4.80 -4.97 6.74
C ILE A 277 3.60 -5.93 6.55
N VAL A 278 3.03 -6.03 5.35
CA VAL A 278 1.75 -6.71 5.11
C VAL A 278 1.89 -8.07 4.42
N GLY A 279 3.02 -8.40 3.82
CA GLY A 279 3.24 -9.69 3.16
C GLY A 279 3.11 -10.89 4.10
N SER A 280 2.66 -12.04 3.61
CA SER A 280 2.40 -13.22 4.44
C SER A 280 3.63 -13.75 5.18
N MET A 281 4.83 -13.41 4.70
CA MET A 281 6.12 -13.80 5.31
C MET A 281 6.73 -12.74 6.23
N ALA A 282 6.19 -11.52 6.28
CA ALA A 282 6.81 -10.38 7.00
C ALA A 282 7.08 -10.68 8.50
N PHE A 283 6.24 -11.51 9.14
CA PHE A 283 6.39 -11.93 10.54
C PHE A 283 6.39 -13.47 10.65
N THR A 284 7.03 -14.13 9.70
CA THR A 284 7.09 -15.61 9.64
C THR A 284 8.55 -16.06 9.75
N HIS A 285 8.82 -17.00 10.66
CA HIS A 285 10.15 -17.52 10.93
C HIS A 285 10.18 -19.04 10.69
N GLU A 286 11.18 -19.54 9.95
CA GLU A 286 11.40 -20.97 9.69
C GLU A 286 12.72 -21.46 10.29
N SER A 287 13.79 -20.66 10.16
CA SER A 287 15.12 -21.04 10.64
C SER A 287 15.13 -21.30 12.14
N GLY A 288 15.70 -22.42 12.56
CA GLY A 288 15.77 -22.80 13.97
C GLY A 288 16.46 -21.77 14.87
N ILE A 289 17.50 -21.08 14.36
CA ILE A 289 18.20 -20.02 15.10
C ILE A 289 17.29 -18.80 15.25
N HIS A 290 16.62 -18.38 14.18
CA HIS A 290 15.71 -17.23 14.21
C HIS A 290 14.49 -17.51 15.10
N ALA A 291 13.84 -18.66 14.92
CA ALA A 291 12.69 -19.03 15.74
C ALA A 291 13.04 -19.14 17.22
N HIS A 292 14.21 -19.74 17.55
CA HIS A 292 14.69 -19.80 18.94
C HIS A 292 14.93 -18.40 19.52
N GLY A 293 15.54 -17.49 18.74
CA GLY A 293 15.76 -16.10 19.15
C GLY A 293 14.45 -15.37 19.42
N VAL A 294 13.51 -15.42 18.48
CA VAL A 294 12.19 -14.79 18.56
C VAL A 294 11.36 -15.32 19.72
N LEU A 295 11.37 -16.64 19.97
CA LEU A 295 10.67 -17.26 21.11
C LEU A 295 11.22 -16.80 22.48
N ARG A 296 12.51 -16.46 22.55
CA ARG A 296 13.12 -15.91 23.77
C ARG A 296 12.91 -14.41 23.90
N ASN A 297 13.07 -13.67 22.82
CA ASN A 297 12.84 -12.25 22.74
C ASN A 297 12.58 -11.85 21.26
N ALA A 298 11.36 -11.44 20.96
CA ALA A 298 10.95 -11.05 19.62
C ALA A 298 11.83 -9.97 18.98
N LYS A 299 12.35 -9.03 19.79
CA LYS A 299 13.26 -7.95 19.33
C LYS A 299 14.55 -8.43 18.70
N THR A 300 14.89 -9.73 18.78
CA THR A 300 16.09 -10.27 18.14
C THR A 300 15.99 -10.24 16.62
N TYR A 301 14.77 -10.35 16.05
CA TYR A 301 14.55 -10.42 14.60
C TYR A 301 13.31 -9.65 14.12
N GLU A 302 12.54 -9.05 15.02
CA GLU A 302 11.36 -8.26 14.67
C GLU A 302 11.59 -6.79 15.06
N PRO A 303 11.54 -5.85 14.10
CA PRO A 303 11.68 -4.42 14.37
C PRO A 303 10.45 -3.86 15.11
N VAL A 304 9.29 -4.50 14.93
CA VAL A 304 8.02 -4.16 15.59
C VAL A 304 7.25 -5.42 15.95
N PRO A 305 6.41 -5.41 17.00
CA PRO A 305 5.46 -6.49 17.24
C PRO A 305 4.47 -6.61 16.08
N PRO A 306 4.16 -7.83 15.59
CA PRO A 306 3.21 -8.02 14.47
C PRO A 306 1.81 -7.49 14.76
N GLU A 307 1.39 -7.49 16.02
CA GLU A 307 0.08 -6.97 16.47
C GLU A 307 -0.07 -5.49 16.16
N ARG A 308 1.03 -4.73 16.15
CA ARG A 308 1.04 -3.30 15.84
C ARG A 308 0.56 -2.99 14.41
N VAL A 309 0.59 -3.97 13.55
CA VAL A 309 0.11 -3.84 12.16
C VAL A 309 -1.07 -4.77 11.84
N GLY A 310 -1.75 -5.28 12.89
CA GLY A 310 -2.90 -6.17 12.77
C GLY A 310 -2.55 -7.59 12.38
N ARG A 311 -1.31 -8.05 12.63
CA ARG A 311 -0.84 -9.38 12.28
C ARG A 311 -0.53 -10.24 13.52
N LYS A 312 -0.24 -11.51 13.26
CA LYS A 312 0.29 -12.47 14.25
C LYS A 312 1.60 -13.05 13.76
N ARG A 313 2.50 -13.32 14.68
CA ARG A 313 3.73 -14.08 14.40
C ARG A 313 3.37 -15.50 13.97
N ARG A 314 4.14 -16.04 13.03
CA ARG A 314 4.05 -17.43 12.62
C ARG A 314 5.41 -18.09 12.66
N ILE A 315 5.44 -19.30 13.19
CA ILE A 315 6.60 -20.19 13.06
C ILE A 315 6.21 -21.29 12.08
N VAL A 316 6.96 -21.42 10.99
CA VAL A 316 6.76 -22.46 9.97
C VAL A 316 7.81 -23.53 10.18
N LEU A 317 7.43 -24.77 9.99
CA LEU A 317 8.34 -25.90 10.13
C LEU A 317 8.87 -26.35 8.77
N GLY A 318 10.15 -26.77 8.75
CA GLY A 318 10.80 -27.27 7.55
C GLY A 318 12.16 -27.90 7.88
N LYS A 319 12.99 -28.15 6.87
CA LYS A 319 14.30 -28.79 7.04
C LYS A 319 15.26 -28.06 7.98
N HIS A 320 15.08 -26.75 8.12
CA HIS A 320 15.90 -25.88 8.99
C HIS A 320 15.37 -25.73 10.42
N SER A 321 14.22 -26.36 10.73
CA SER A 321 13.60 -26.25 12.05
C SER A 321 14.41 -26.94 13.14
N GLY A 322 14.54 -26.27 14.27
CA GLY A 322 15.13 -26.80 15.50
C GLY A 322 14.08 -27.37 16.47
N SER A 323 14.55 -28.07 17.52
CA SER A 323 13.66 -28.64 18.53
C SER A 323 12.78 -27.60 19.23
N ALA A 324 13.29 -26.37 19.47
CA ALA A 324 12.52 -25.30 20.10
C ALA A 324 11.30 -24.87 19.27
N SER A 325 11.47 -24.73 17.94
CA SER A 325 10.38 -24.38 17.02
C SER A 325 9.29 -25.44 16.98
N VAL A 326 9.73 -26.73 16.86
CA VAL A 326 8.80 -27.86 16.83
C VAL A 326 8.05 -27.99 18.15
N GLN A 327 8.74 -27.80 19.27
CA GLN A 327 8.12 -27.85 20.60
C GLN A 327 7.07 -26.74 20.77
N ALA A 328 7.38 -25.52 20.35
CA ALA A 328 6.45 -24.39 20.42
C ALA A 328 5.20 -24.68 19.56
N SER A 329 5.37 -25.12 18.30
CA SER A 329 4.23 -25.45 17.44
C SER A 329 3.39 -26.61 17.97
N LEU A 330 4.02 -27.62 18.58
CA LEU A 330 3.29 -28.71 19.26
C LEU A 330 2.46 -28.19 20.42
N GLN A 331 3.02 -27.30 21.24
CA GLN A 331 2.31 -26.72 22.38
C GLN A 331 1.10 -25.86 21.94
N GLU A 332 1.24 -25.07 20.86
CA GLU A 332 0.14 -24.31 20.26
C GLU A 332 -1.00 -25.23 19.78
N LEU A 333 -0.67 -26.42 19.29
CA LEU A 333 -1.62 -27.43 18.87
C LEU A 333 -2.13 -28.32 20.01
N GLY A 334 -1.69 -28.07 21.26
CA GLY A 334 -2.13 -28.83 22.44
C GLY A 334 -1.38 -30.14 22.68
N TYR A 335 -0.28 -30.40 21.97
CA TYR A 335 0.56 -31.61 22.15
C TYR A 335 1.65 -31.41 23.19
N GLN A 336 1.95 -32.48 23.94
CA GLN A 336 3.10 -32.53 24.82
C GLN A 336 3.99 -33.72 24.41
N ALA A 337 5.26 -33.48 24.21
CA ALA A 337 6.25 -34.49 23.83
C ALA A 337 7.44 -34.45 24.79
N ASN A 338 7.91 -35.62 25.22
CA ASN A 338 9.20 -35.72 25.93
C ASN A 338 10.36 -35.52 24.96
N SER A 339 11.62 -35.50 25.48
CA SER A 339 12.82 -35.25 24.68
C SER A 339 13.06 -36.26 23.55
N GLU A 340 12.77 -37.54 23.77
CA GLU A 340 12.94 -38.61 22.76
C GLU A 340 11.86 -38.48 21.66
N GLN A 341 10.62 -38.29 22.05
CA GLN A 341 9.49 -38.06 21.13
C GLN A 341 9.69 -36.78 20.29
N LEU A 342 10.12 -35.68 20.92
CA LEU A 342 10.46 -34.46 20.22
C LEU A 342 11.57 -34.67 19.20
N ALA A 343 12.64 -35.37 19.55
CA ALA A 343 13.73 -35.68 18.63
C ALA A 343 13.25 -36.53 17.42
N ALA A 344 12.38 -37.51 17.67
CA ALA A 344 11.76 -38.31 16.60
C ALA A 344 10.87 -37.47 15.67
N ILE A 345 10.05 -36.57 16.21
CA ILE A 345 9.21 -35.67 15.43
C ILE A 345 10.10 -34.73 14.58
N VAL A 346 11.10 -34.07 15.17
CA VAL A 346 12.07 -33.22 14.46
C VAL A 346 12.73 -33.96 13.30
N LYS A 347 13.16 -35.21 13.53
CA LYS A 347 13.76 -36.03 12.49
C LYS A 347 12.84 -36.27 11.29
N ARG A 348 11.55 -36.58 11.55
CA ARG A 348 10.55 -36.78 10.49
C ARG A 348 10.25 -35.51 9.71
N ILE A 349 10.13 -34.36 10.39
CA ILE A 349 9.95 -33.05 9.77
C ILE A 349 11.09 -32.74 8.82
N LYS A 350 12.36 -32.98 9.25
CA LYS A 350 13.53 -32.74 8.41
C LYS A 350 13.53 -33.62 7.16
N VAL A 351 13.21 -34.90 7.30
CA VAL A 351 13.12 -35.82 6.15
C VAL A 351 12.11 -35.30 5.12
N LEU A 352 10.91 -34.96 5.56
CA LEU A 352 9.89 -34.39 4.65
C LEU A 352 10.33 -33.06 4.03
N GLY A 353 11.01 -32.22 4.81
CA GLY A 353 11.59 -30.96 4.30
C GLY A 353 12.70 -31.17 3.28
N ASP A 354 13.53 -32.18 3.44
CA ASP A 354 14.58 -32.58 2.46
C ASP A 354 13.95 -33.12 1.16
N GLU A 355 12.79 -33.74 1.25
CA GLU A 355 11.98 -34.16 0.08
C GLU A 355 11.26 -32.97 -0.61
N GLY A 356 11.45 -31.75 -0.12
CA GLY A 356 10.83 -30.53 -0.67
C GLY A 356 9.38 -30.29 -0.22
N LYS A 357 8.89 -31.04 0.76
CA LYS A 357 7.54 -30.89 1.27
C LYS A 357 7.47 -29.69 2.23
N ARG A 358 6.50 -28.80 2.01
CA ARG A 358 6.12 -27.77 2.97
C ARG A 358 5.34 -28.43 4.10
N ILE A 359 5.80 -28.26 5.33
CA ILE A 359 5.14 -28.84 6.51
C ILE A 359 4.00 -27.94 6.94
N THR A 360 2.80 -28.51 7.01
CA THR A 360 1.58 -27.86 7.52
C THR A 360 1.31 -28.28 8.96
N ASP A 361 0.41 -27.56 9.64
CA ASP A 361 -0.03 -27.93 10.98
C ASP A 361 -0.67 -29.34 10.99
N THR A 362 -1.40 -29.72 9.95
CA THR A 362 -1.95 -31.06 9.78
C THR A 362 -0.87 -32.13 9.65
N ASP A 363 0.22 -31.83 8.93
CA ASP A 363 1.38 -32.73 8.85
C ASP A 363 2.05 -32.91 10.21
N LEU A 364 2.20 -31.81 10.97
CA LEU A 364 2.76 -31.84 12.32
C LEU A 364 1.88 -32.68 13.25
N MET A 365 0.57 -32.48 13.24
CA MET A 365 -0.38 -33.26 14.02
C MET A 365 -0.28 -34.76 13.67
N THR A 366 -0.28 -35.10 12.37
CA THR A 366 -0.15 -36.50 11.91
C THR A 366 1.16 -37.14 12.36
N ILE A 367 2.25 -36.41 12.31
CA ILE A 367 3.57 -36.87 12.78
C ILE A 367 3.56 -37.06 14.30
N ALA A 368 2.97 -36.11 15.02
CA ALA A 368 2.86 -36.14 16.48
C ALA A 368 2.01 -37.34 16.93
N ASP A 369 0.81 -37.52 16.38
CA ASP A 369 -0.06 -38.65 16.69
C ASP A 369 0.66 -40.00 16.49
N ALA A 370 1.36 -40.14 15.37
CA ALA A 370 2.10 -41.36 15.07
C ALA A 370 3.31 -41.63 16.01
N VAL A 371 3.97 -40.57 16.50
CA VAL A 371 5.10 -40.70 17.44
C VAL A 371 4.62 -40.86 18.87
N LEU A 372 3.56 -40.17 19.25
CA LEU A 372 2.97 -40.18 20.58
C LEU A 372 2.05 -41.39 20.79
N GLN A 373 1.79 -42.18 19.74
CA GLN A 373 0.87 -43.34 19.73
C GLN A 373 -0.56 -42.95 20.19
N ILE A 374 -1.03 -41.77 19.76
CA ILE A 374 -2.39 -41.31 20.03
C ILE A 374 -3.32 -42.04 19.07
N GLU A 375 -4.23 -42.85 19.61
CA GLU A 375 -5.27 -43.49 18.81
C GLU A 375 -6.35 -42.45 18.45
N CYS A 376 -6.35 -42.02 17.20
CA CYS A 376 -7.44 -41.22 16.66
C CYS A 376 -8.58 -42.13 16.21
N ALA A 377 -9.74 -42.02 16.83
CA ALA A 377 -10.93 -42.68 16.30
C ALA A 377 -11.22 -42.15 14.88
N PRO A 378 -11.36 -43.00 13.86
CA PRO A 378 -11.60 -42.55 12.50
C PRO A 378 -12.94 -41.81 12.42
N VAL A 379 -12.92 -40.53 12.16
CA VAL A 379 -14.11 -39.67 11.98
C VAL A 379 -14.79 -39.97 10.64
N LEU A 380 -14.03 -40.43 9.67
CA LEU A 380 -14.51 -40.84 8.36
C LEU A 380 -13.97 -42.26 8.04
N ASN A 381 -14.83 -43.12 7.51
CA ASN A 381 -14.46 -44.43 7.02
C ASN A 381 -14.71 -44.50 5.51
N LEU A 382 -13.62 -44.47 4.73
CA LEU A 382 -13.67 -44.63 3.29
C LEU A 382 -14.10 -46.07 2.96
N ARG A 383 -15.36 -46.26 2.56
CA ARG A 383 -15.89 -47.59 2.24
C ARG A 383 -15.63 -48.03 0.83
N GLN A 384 -15.71 -47.09 -0.11
CA GLN A 384 -15.53 -47.35 -1.53
C GLN A 384 -15.10 -46.07 -2.25
N TYR A 385 -14.27 -46.20 -3.26
CA TYR A 385 -14.01 -45.11 -4.23
C TYR A 385 -13.90 -45.72 -5.63
N THR A 386 -14.28 -44.91 -6.62
CA THR A 386 -14.14 -45.27 -8.02
C THR A 386 -13.45 -44.11 -8.73
N VAL A 387 -12.36 -44.39 -9.45
CA VAL A 387 -11.65 -43.38 -10.27
C VAL A 387 -11.76 -43.82 -11.73
N VAL A 388 -12.27 -42.91 -12.56
CA VAL A 388 -12.32 -43.09 -14.02
C VAL A 388 -11.34 -42.08 -14.62
N SER A 389 -10.35 -42.56 -15.37
CA SER A 389 -9.38 -41.73 -16.07
C SER A 389 -9.03 -42.33 -17.41
N GLY A 390 -8.85 -41.49 -18.44
CA GLY A 390 -8.49 -41.94 -19.78
C GLY A 390 -8.31 -40.76 -20.72
N ASN A 391 -7.73 -41.03 -21.90
CA ASN A 391 -7.45 -40.01 -22.91
C ASN A 391 -8.73 -39.43 -23.58
N ARG A 392 -9.91 -40.02 -23.33
CA ARG A 392 -11.23 -39.58 -23.88
C ARG A 392 -12.29 -39.36 -22.77
N SER A 393 -11.92 -39.43 -21.52
CA SER A 393 -12.83 -39.23 -20.39
C SER A 393 -12.32 -38.12 -19.48
N ILE A 394 -13.24 -37.32 -18.96
CA ILE A 394 -12.91 -36.36 -17.90
C ILE A 394 -12.55 -37.17 -16.64
N PRO A 395 -11.37 -36.94 -16.03
CA PRO A 395 -11.01 -37.62 -14.78
C PRO A 395 -12.08 -37.36 -13.73
N THR A 396 -12.69 -38.40 -13.23
CA THR A 396 -13.77 -38.32 -12.24
C THR A 396 -13.47 -39.28 -11.09
N ALA A 397 -13.65 -38.82 -9.87
CA ALA A 397 -13.60 -39.66 -8.67
C ALA A 397 -14.93 -39.60 -7.95
N SER A 398 -15.46 -40.77 -7.55
CA SER A 398 -16.59 -40.90 -6.65
C SER A 398 -16.12 -41.58 -5.38
N VAL A 399 -16.48 -41.00 -4.23
CA VAL A 399 -16.05 -41.44 -2.90
C VAL A 399 -17.26 -41.68 -2.02
#